data_2fefe99afcdd38bb533fa30ceb67aea4
#
_entry.id   2fefe99afcdd38bb533fa30ceb67aea4
#
_cell.length_a   1.000
_cell.length_b   1.000
_cell.length_c   1.000
_cell.angle_alpha   90.00
_cell.angle_beta   90.00
_cell.angle_gamma   90.00
#
_symmetry.space_group_name_H-M   'P 1'
#
loop_
_entity.id
_entity.type
_entity.pdbx_description
1 polymer ?
#
loop_
_entity_poly.entity_id
_entity_poly.type
_entity_poly.pdbx_seq_one_letter_code
_entity_poly.pdbx_strand_id
1 'polypeptide(L)'
;METFRKNVSPRAGSAAQASGLAGQPRRRRGVPAVLSLNILFAPFPADAGLAPRPLGASVEKTPGGRVKGVTFRVWAPNAESVSVIGTFNGWNARRDAMRKESASGVWSLEVRAAKPGDEYLYLINGELERRDPRARQVSACEKRSVVYDTGAFDWGQKSPCAPAAPIGELVFYQLHPGTFHDPDPSDDNPGTLRDAAGKLDHLAEMGVNCVLLMPVNEFNGRHSWGYNPSDQFAVENAYGGPDALKEFVKAAHERGIAVHLDIVHNHYGPENLSLW
;
A
#
# COMPACT_ATOMS: atom_id res chain seq x y z
N MET A 1 -8.88 22.67 -52.44
CA MET A 1 -9.10 24.11 -52.27
C MET A 1 -8.66 24.40 -50.82
N GLU A 2 -7.61 25.09 -50.47
CA GLU A 2 -6.63 25.88 -51.16
C GLU A 2 -5.29 25.80 -50.38
N THR A 3 -4.25 25.81 -51.15
CA THR A 3 -2.85 25.85 -50.82
C THR A 3 -2.45 27.09 -50.00
N PHE A 4 -1.57 26.94 -49.03
CA PHE A 4 -0.64 27.98 -48.62
C PHE A 4 0.80 27.43 -48.46
N ARG A 5 1.58 27.63 -49.53
CA ARG A 5 3.05 27.64 -49.52
C ARG A 5 3.52 29.05 -49.29
N LYS A 6 4.49 29.27 -48.43
CA LYS A 6 5.49 30.34 -48.53
C LYS A 6 6.75 29.98 -47.73
N ASN A 7 7.78 29.66 -48.46
CA ASN A 7 9.07 30.31 -48.63
C ASN A 7 9.85 30.71 -47.39
N VAL A 8 10.96 30.00 -47.14
CA VAL A 8 12.13 30.55 -46.42
C VAL A 8 13.35 30.29 -47.30
N SER A 9 14.00 31.38 -47.68
CA SER A 9 15.28 31.46 -48.41
C SER A 9 16.47 31.29 -47.45
N PRO A 10 17.64 30.79 -47.92
CA PRO A 10 18.82 30.62 -47.09
C PRO A 10 19.67 31.87 -47.07
N ARG A 11 20.26 32.21 -45.92
CA ARG A 11 21.38 33.15 -45.85
C ARG A 11 22.67 32.44 -45.47
N ALA A 12 23.66 32.75 -46.25
CA ALA A 12 25.02 32.27 -46.19
C ALA A 12 25.87 32.91 -45.09
N GLY A 13 26.77 32.14 -44.58
CA GLY A 13 28.17 32.35 -44.34
C GLY A 13 28.67 33.48 -43.42
N SER A 14 29.36 33.07 -42.38
CA SER A 14 30.65 33.73 -42.05
C SER A 14 31.47 32.80 -41.14
N ALA A 15 32.67 32.49 -41.62
CA ALA A 15 33.70 31.79 -40.89
C ALA A 15 34.38 32.76 -39.90
N ALA A 16 34.61 32.34 -38.68
CA ALA A 16 35.51 32.99 -37.74
C ALA A 16 36.32 31.95 -36.96
N GLN A 17 37.56 32.16 -36.98
CA GLN A 17 38.75 31.45 -36.56
C GLN A 17 38.73 30.82 -35.16
N ALA A 18 39.38 29.67 -35.11
CA ALA A 18 39.77 29.00 -33.89
C ALA A 18 40.90 29.77 -33.18
N SER A 19 40.75 30.00 -31.88
CA SER A 19 41.88 30.23 -30.97
C SER A 19 41.67 29.34 -29.75
N GLY A 20 42.66 28.48 -29.50
CA GLY A 20 42.66 27.52 -28.42
C GLY A 20 42.72 28.17 -27.03
N LEU A 21 42.00 27.61 -26.11
CA LEU A 21 42.26 27.75 -24.68
C LEU A 21 42.12 26.38 -24.02
N ALA A 22 43.18 26.05 -23.33
CA ALA A 22 43.41 24.80 -22.62
C ALA A 22 42.31 24.48 -21.59
N GLY A 23 42.04 23.19 -21.47
CA GLY A 23 41.01 22.64 -20.60
C GLY A 23 41.23 22.90 -19.11
N GLN A 24 40.16 23.34 -18.48
CA GLN A 24 39.97 23.13 -17.04
C GLN A 24 38.92 22.03 -16.85
N PRO A 25 39.12 21.11 -15.88
CA PRO A 25 38.14 20.05 -15.64
C PRO A 25 36.86 20.65 -15.07
N ARG A 26 35.76 20.46 -15.78
CA ARG A 26 34.41 20.81 -15.30
C ARG A 26 34.13 20.00 -14.05
N ARG A 27 34.04 20.66 -12.90
CA ARG A 27 33.44 20.10 -11.67
C ARG A 27 32.00 19.64 -12.01
N ARG A 28 31.78 18.34 -11.95
CA ARG A 28 30.44 17.77 -11.98
C ARG A 28 29.70 18.34 -10.78
N ARG A 29 28.72 19.19 -11.00
CA ARG A 29 27.71 19.55 -9.97
C ARG A 29 27.01 18.27 -9.60
N GLY A 30 27.13 17.85 -8.35
CA GLY A 30 26.42 16.72 -7.82
C GLY A 30 24.92 16.94 -8.00
N VAL A 31 24.26 15.99 -8.62
CA VAL A 31 22.80 15.90 -8.62
C VAL A 31 22.38 15.69 -7.17
N PRO A 32 21.44 16.49 -6.61
CA PRO A 32 20.99 16.25 -5.25
C PRO A 32 20.44 14.83 -5.17
N ALA A 33 20.84 14.10 -4.13
CA ALA A 33 20.34 12.77 -3.85
C ALA A 33 18.83 12.83 -3.74
N VAL A 34 18.14 12.22 -4.69
CA VAL A 34 16.70 11.95 -4.57
C VAL A 34 16.58 10.95 -3.42
N LEU A 35 15.93 11.35 -2.33
CA LEU A 35 15.59 10.46 -1.26
C LEU A 35 14.61 9.42 -1.83
N SER A 36 15.12 8.25 -2.19
CA SER A 36 14.28 7.09 -2.45
C SER A 36 13.68 6.67 -1.12
N LEU A 37 12.39 6.95 -0.92
CA LEU A 37 11.63 6.41 0.20
C LEU A 37 11.45 4.91 -0.06
N ASN A 38 12.45 4.12 0.30
CA ASN A 38 12.30 2.69 0.39
C ASN A 38 11.34 2.42 1.55
N ILE A 39 10.06 2.18 1.25
CA ILE A 39 9.14 1.57 2.21
C ILE A 39 9.58 0.11 2.32
N LEU A 40 10.64 -0.11 3.07
CA LEU A 40 10.96 -1.42 3.57
C LEU A 40 9.81 -1.82 4.50
N PHE A 41 9.11 -2.88 4.16
CA PHE A 41 8.37 -3.67 5.14
C PHE A 41 9.38 -4.44 6.02
N ALA A 42 10.29 -3.70 6.65
CA ALA A 42 11.09 -4.25 7.72
C ALA A 42 10.15 -4.56 8.88
N PRO A 43 10.26 -5.73 9.53
CA PRO A 43 9.60 -5.93 10.80
C PRO A 43 10.08 -4.80 11.71
N PHE A 44 9.13 -4.01 12.26
CA PHE A 44 9.47 -3.05 13.30
C PHE A 44 10.20 -3.82 14.39
N PRO A 45 11.39 -3.37 14.84
CA PRO A 45 12.08 -4.05 15.93
C PRO A 45 11.14 -4.11 17.12
N ALA A 46 10.97 -5.32 17.64
CA ALA A 46 10.25 -5.53 18.87
C ALA A 46 11.04 -4.83 19.98
N ASP A 47 10.37 -3.86 20.62
CA ASP A 47 10.72 -3.25 21.91
C ASP A 47 12.19 -2.85 22.15
N ALA A 48 12.45 -1.59 21.89
CA ALA A 48 13.36 -0.81 22.73
C ALA A 48 12.61 0.44 23.21
N GLY A 49 11.97 0.35 24.39
CA GLY A 49 11.47 1.48 25.18
C GLY A 49 10.43 2.38 24.51
N LEU A 50 9.13 2.08 24.71
CA LEU A 50 8.00 3.02 24.70
C LEU A 50 7.77 3.89 23.44
N ALA A 51 7.91 3.33 22.24
CA ALA A 51 7.18 3.90 21.11
C ALA A 51 5.67 3.68 21.37
N PRO A 52 4.82 4.71 21.21
CA PRO A 52 3.38 4.52 21.37
C PRO A 52 2.91 3.43 20.42
N ARG A 53 2.16 2.45 20.93
CA ARG A 53 1.60 1.36 20.11
C ARG A 53 0.86 1.98 18.91
N PRO A 54 0.99 1.41 17.71
CA PRO A 54 0.35 1.98 16.53
C PRO A 54 -1.17 1.98 16.65
N LEU A 55 -1.83 2.90 15.96
CA LEU A 55 -3.28 2.85 15.77
C LEU A 55 -3.65 1.65 14.90
N GLY A 56 -4.88 1.17 15.05
CA GLY A 56 -5.40 -0.01 14.38
C GLY A 56 -5.43 -1.24 15.26
N ALA A 57 -5.71 -2.41 14.68
CA ALA A 57 -5.66 -3.70 15.34
C ALA A 57 -4.24 -4.26 15.33
N SER A 58 -3.69 -4.56 16.50
CA SER A 58 -2.37 -5.16 16.69
C SER A 58 -2.49 -6.53 17.33
N VAL A 59 -1.97 -7.55 16.67
CA VAL A 59 -1.97 -8.93 17.19
C VAL A 59 -0.89 -9.08 18.24
N GLU A 60 -1.29 -9.43 19.45
CA GLU A 60 -0.38 -9.67 20.57
C GLU A 60 0.05 -11.14 20.60
N LYS A 61 1.36 -11.37 20.68
CA LYS A 61 1.93 -12.72 20.71
C LYS A 61 2.78 -12.97 21.94
N THR A 62 2.87 -14.22 22.37
CA THR A 62 3.88 -14.69 23.32
C THR A 62 5.26 -14.71 22.67
N PRO A 63 6.36 -14.77 23.46
CA PRO A 63 7.70 -15.00 22.89
C PRO A 63 7.79 -16.25 22.00
N GLY A 64 6.94 -17.26 22.23
CA GLY A 64 6.84 -18.48 21.39
C GLY A 64 5.89 -18.33 20.20
N GLY A 65 5.44 -17.10 19.84
CA GLY A 65 4.63 -16.84 18.64
C GLY A 65 3.13 -17.13 18.78
N ARG A 66 2.65 -17.66 19.93
CA ARG A 66 1.22 -17.93 20.14
C ARG A 66 0.45 -16.63 20.32
N VAL A 67 -0.65 -16.46 19.63
CA VAL A 67 -1.56 -15.33 19.78
C VAL A 67 -2.15 -15.28 21.20
N LYS A 68 -2.07 -14.11 21.84
CA LYS A 68 -2.63 -13.82 23.18
C LYS A 68 -3.94 -13.06 23.09
N GLY A 69 -4.17 -12.34 22.02
CA GLY A 69 -5.30 -11.47 21.77
C GLY A 69 -4.95 -10.38 20.77
N VAL A 70 -5.78 -9.37 20.71
CA VAL A 70 -5.62 -8.22 19.81
C VAL A 70 -5.79 -6.93 20.63
N THR A 71 -4.88 -5.99 20.45
CA THR A 71 -5.04 -4.63 20.96
C THR A 71 -5.63 -3.76 19.85
N PHE A 72 -6.79 -3.17 20.11
CA PHE A 72 -7.47 -2.22 19.23
C PHE A 72 -7.19 -0.81 19.70
N ARG A 73 -6.81 0.09 18.78
CA ARG A 73 -6.55 1.51 19.08
C ARG A 73 -7.08 2.40 17.96
N VAL A 74 -7.90 3.38 18.32
CA VAL A 74 -8.49 4.32 17.37
C VAL A 74 -8.44 5.74 17.91
N TRP A 75 -8.17 6.70 17.03
CA TRP A 75 -8.25 8.11 17.34
C TRP A 75 -9.66 8.63 17.06
N ALA A 76 -10.37 8.99 18.10
CA ALA A 76 -11.73 9.54 18.05
C ALA A 76 -11.88 10.61 19.15
N PRO A 77 -11.27 11.81 18.94
CA PRO A 77 -11.14 12.81 20.01
C PRO A 77 -12.48 13.36 20.50
N ASN A 78 -13.48 13.42 19.61
CA ASN A 78 -14.80 13.97 19.90
C ASN A 78 -15.81 12.91 20.37
N ALA A 79 -15.41 11.63 20.44
CA ALA A 79 -16.28 10.58 20.93
C ALA A 79 -16.45 10.67 22.45
N GLU A 80 -17.69 10.44 22.92
CA GLU A 80 -18.04 10.27 24.32
C GLU A 80 -17.81 8.83 24.79
N SER A 81 -18.05 7.86 23.89
CA SER A 81 -17.78 6.44 24.10
C SER A 81 -17.36 5.76 22.81
N VAL A 82 -16.52 4.73 22.92
CA VAL A 82 -16.13 3.84 21.83
C VAL A 82 -16.17 2.42 22.32
N SER A 83 -16.79 1.53 21.57
CA SER A 83 -16.71 0.08 21.76
C SER A 83 -16.17 -0.58 20.50
N VAL A 84 -15.46 -1.72 20.64
CA VAL A 84 -15.12 -2.56 19.51
C VAL A 84 -16.09 -3.75 19.47
N ILE A 85 -16.72 -3.94 18.31
CA ILE A 85 -17.65 -5.05 18.06
C ILE A 85 -17.11 -5.91 16.92
N GLY A 86 -17.34 -7.20 17.01
CA GLY A 86 -16.81 -8.12 16.00
C GLY A 86 -17.21 -9.55 16.22
N THR A 87 -16.69 -10.45 15.38
CA THR A 87 -16.94 -11.89 15.45
C THR A 87 -16.54 -12.49 16.81
N PHE A 88 -15.47 -11.96 17.43
CA PHE A 88 -14.96 -12.41 18.73
C PHE A 88 -15.91 -12.17 19.91
N ASN A 89 -16.88 -11.27 19.79
CA ASN A 89 -17.84 -10.96 20.85
C ASN A 89 -19.30 -11.08 20.41
N GLY A 90 -19.54 -11.64 19.20
CA GLY A 90 -20.87 -11.78 18.62
C GLY A 90 -21.54 -10.44 18.31
N TRP A 91 -20.75 -9.43 17.94
CA TRP A 91 -21.20 -8.06 17.62
C TRP A 91 -21.92 -7.35 18.77
N ASN A 92 -21.56 -7.71 20.02
CA ASN A 92 -22.19 -7.20 21.20
C ASN A 92 -21.59 -5.85 21.65
N ALA A 93 -22.32 -4.78 21.42
CA ALA A 93 -21.92 -3.40 21.73
C ALA A 93 -21.59 -3.13 23.22
N ARG A 94 -22.06 -4.01 24.15
CA ARG A 94 -21.90 -3.80 25.59
C ARG A 94 -20.70 -4.54 26.20
N ARG A 95 -20.00 -5.37 25.42
CA ARG A 95 -18.94 -6.23 25.98
C ARG A 95 -17.57 -5.60 26.03
N ASP A 96 -17.17 -4.93 24.97
CA ASP A 96 -15.78 -4.51 24.76
C ASP A 96 -15.71 -2.99 24.61
N ALA A 97 -16.11 -2.27 25.69
CA ALA A 97 -15.96 -0.82 25.79
C ALA A 97 -14.51 -0.44 25.90
N MET A 98 -14.05 0.47 25.04
CA MET A 98 -12.68 0.96 25.01
C MET A 98 -12.44 2.05 26.05
N ARG A 99 -11.19 2.24 26.43
CA ARG A 99 -10.77 3.28 27.38
C ARG A 99 -10.03 4.40 26.64
N LYS A 100 -10.35 5.65 26.98
CA LYS A 100 -9.66 6.82 26.45
C LYS A 100 -8.26 6.92 27.06
N GLU A 101 -7.24 6.95 26.21
CA GLU A 101 -5.85 7.16 26.62
C GLU A 101 -5.60 8.67 26.79
N SER A 102 -5.61 9.19 28.02
CA SER A 102 -5.30 10.59 28.32
C SER A 102 -6.01 11.64 27.41
N ALA A 103 -5.46 12.84 27.28
CA ALA A 103 -5.98 13.92 26.44
C ALA A 103 -5.72 13.74 24.93
N SER A 104 -5.07 12.66 24.51
CA SER A 104 -4.70 12.43 23.10
C SER A 104 -5.88 12.19 22.16
N GLY A 105 -7.06 11.85 22.71
CA GLY A 105 -8.23 11.45 21.92
C GLY A 105 -8.15 10.02 21.36
N VAL A 106 -7.15 9.24 21.76
CA VAL A 106 -7.01 7.83 21.39
C VAL A 106 -7.80 6.98 22.39
N TRP A 107 -8.50 5.98 21.85
CA TRP A 107 -9.19 4.93 22.60
C TRP A 107 -8.49 3.61 22.39
N SER A 108 -8.40 2.77 23.43
CA SER A 108 -7.75 1.47 23.33
C SER A 108 -8.42 0.39 24.17
N LEU A 109 -8.26 -0.86 23.73
CA LEU A 109 -8.68 -2.05 24.45
C LEU A 109 -7.89 -3.28 23.99
N GLU A 110 -7.43 -4.12 24.91
CA GLU A 110 -6.93 -5.46 24.63
C GLU A 110 -8.09 -6.47 24.73
N VAL A 111 -8.36 -7.19 23.64
CA VAL A 111 -9.39 -8.24 23.59
C VAL A 111 -8.71 -9.60 23.41
N ARG A 112 -8.71 -10.40 24.47
CA ARG A 112 -8.04 -11.71 24.49
C ARG A 112 -8.72 -12.77 23.61
N ALA A 113 -10.03 -12.62 23.37
CA ALA A 113 -10.80 -13.52 22.52
C ALA A 113 -10.57 -13.27 21.03
N ALA A 114 -10.11 -12.07 20.68
CA ALA A 114 -9.88 -11.69 19.28
C ALA A 114 -8.59 -12.33 18.73
N LYS A 115 -8.62 -12.66 17.43
CA LYS A 115 -7.54 -13.34 16.71
C LYS A 115 -7.46 -12.86 15.26
N PRO A 116 -6.37 -13.15 14.53
CA PRO A 116 -6.30 -12.92 13.09
C PRO A 116 -7.47 -13.54 12.34
N GLY A 117 -8.03 -12.81 11.38
CA GLY A 117 -9.19 -13.19 10.59
C GLY A 117 -10.53 -12.76 11.19
N ASP A 118 -10.58 -12.32 12.44
CA ASP A 118 -11.82 -11.78 12.99
C ASP A 118 -12.21 -10.47 12.31
N GLU A 119 -13.49 -10.32 11.99
CA GLU A 119 -14.07 -9.08 11.50
C GLU A 119 -14.49 -8.18 12.67
N TYR A 120 -14.32 -6.86 12.49
CA TYR A 120 -14.67 -5.90 13.53
C TYR A 120 -15.06 -4.53 12.97
N LEU A 121 -15.73 -3.76 13.81
CA LEU A 121 -16.04 -2.33 13.65
C LEU A 121 -15.85 -1.62 14.98
N TYR A 122 -15.65 -0.31 14.93
CA TYR A 122 -15.81 0.56 16.09
C TYR A 122 -17.24 1.08 16.15
N LEU A 123 -17.85 1.01 17.31
CA LEU A 123 -19.14 1.62 17.59
C LEU A 123 -18.90 2.90 18.41
N ILE A 124 -19.14 4.04 17.78
CA ILE A 124 -18.96 5.38 18.34
C ILE A 124 -20.28 5.85 18.94
N ASN A 125 -20.25 6.30 20.21
CA ASN A 125 -21.38 6.84 20.96
C ASN A 125 -22.59 5.90 21.01
N GLY A 126 -22.35 4.59 20.84
CA GLY A 126 -23.41 3.57 20.87
C GLY A 126 -24.28 3.46 19.61
N GLU A 127 -24.05 4.27 18.59
CA GLU A 127 -24.92 4.38 17.42
C GLU A 127 -24.17 4.26 16.10
N LEU A 128 -22.94 4.79 16.03
CA LEU A 128 -22.27 5.01 14.77
C LEU A 128 -21.21 3.93 14.51
N GLU A 129 -21.53 2.98 13.65
CA GLU A 129 -20.57 1.95 13.22
C GLU A 129 -19.55 2.53 12.24
N ARG A 130 -18.27 2.29 12.50
CA ARG A 130 -17.16 2.73 11.64
C ARG A 130 -16.12 1.64 11.47
N ARG A 131 -15.62 1.48 10.24
CA ARG A 131 -14.40 0.71 9.99
C ARG A 131 -13.22 1.37 10.68
N ASP A 132 -12.19 0.58 10.91
CA ASP A 132 -10.92 1.09 11.40
C ASP A 132 -10.19 1.83 10.26
N PRO A 133 -9.91 3.15 10.41
CA PRO A 133 -9.16 3.89 9.40
C PRO A 133 -7.73 3.37 9.18
N ARG A 134 -7.25 2.50 10.06
CA ARG A 134 -5.93 1.86 9.98
C ARG A 134 -6.02 0.37 9.67
N ALA A 135 -7.19 -0.14 9.29
CA ALA A 135 -7.32 -1.50 8.82
C ALA A 135 -6.38 -1.79 7.67
N ARG A 136 -5.74 -2.94 7.69
CA ARG A 136 -4.85 -3.42 6.61
C ARG A 136 -5.55 -4.40 5.69
N GLN A 137 -6.74 -4.81 6.08
CA GLN A 137 -7.62 -5.67 5.31
C GLN A 137 -9.07 -5.33 5.62
N VAL A 138 -9.91 -5.39 4.60
CA VAL A 138 -11.35 -5.22 4.66
C VAL A 138 -12.00 -6.49 4.13
N SER A 139 -13.14 -6.88 4.70
CA SER A 139 -13.88 -8.06 4.24
C SER A 139 -14.59 -7.81 2.90
N ALA A 140 -14.66 -8.85 2.06
CA ALA A 140 -15.21 -8.77 0.70
C ALA A 140 -16.68 -8.36 0.66
N CYS A 141 -17.49 -8.95 1.56
CA CYS A 141 -18.94 -8.89 1.45
C CYS A 141 -19.56 -7.73 2.21
N GLU A 142 -19.04 -7.40 3.37
CA GLU A 142 -19.71 -6.49 4.31
C GLU A 142 -18.89 -5.24 4.63
N LYS A 143 -17.76 -5.07 3.97
CA LYS A 143 -16.88 -3.91 4.16
C LYS A 143 -16.54 -3.67 5.64
N ARG A 144 -16.20 -4.72 6.38
CA ARG A 144 -15.76 -4.67 7.77
C ARG A 144 -14.24 -4.74 7.83
N SER A 145 -13.66 -4.13 8.84
CA SER A 145 -12.22 -4.28 9.11
C SER A 145 -11.91 -5.71 9.53
N VAL A 146 -10.80 -6.25 9.05
CA VAL A 146 -10.32 -7.59 9.43
C VAL A 146 -9.04 -7.48 10.23
N VAL A 147 -8.95 -8.23 11.32
CA VAL A 147 -7.71 -8.35 12.10
C VAL A 147 -6.65 -9.05 11.27
N TYR A 148 -5.65 -8.30 10.81
CA TYR A 148 -4.57 -8.83 9.97
C TYR A 148 -3.25 -8.90 10.74
N ASP A 149 -2.65 -10.09 10.78
CA ASP A 149 -1.35 -10.30 11.39
C ASP A 149 -0.23 -10.03 10.39
N THR A 150 0.31 -8.83 10.42
CA THR A 150 1.38 -8.41 9.49
C THR A 150 2.66 -9.24 9.61
N GLY A 151 2.88 -9.88 10.74
CA GLY A 151 4.06 -10.70 11.02
C GLY A 151 3.88 -12.20 10.73
N ALA A 152 2.70 -12.63 10.23
CA ALA A 152 2.44 -14.04 9.94
C ALA A 152 2.91 -14.48 8.56
N PHE A 153 3.14 -13.54 7.63
CA PHE A 153 3.55 -13.87 6.26
C PHE A 153 4.96 -14.46 6.23
N ASP A 154 5.10 -15.60 5.57
CA ASP A 154 6.40 -16.25 5.38
C ASP A 154 7.14 -15.71 4.16
N TRP A 155 8.12 -14.87 4.41
CA TRP A 155 9.02 -14.35 3.38
C TRP A 155 10.06 -15.39 2.90
N GLY A 156 10.10 -16.57 3.49
CA GLY A 156 11.09 -17.61 3.24
C GLY A 156 12.39 -17.43 4.02
N GLN A 157 13.33 -18.35 3.83
CA GLN A 157 14.61 -18.37 4.57
C GLN A 157 15.52 -17.15 4.27
N LYS A 158 15.42 -16.63 3.05
CA LYS A 158 16.04 -15.37 2.67
C LYS A 158 14.91 -14.45 2.23
N SER A 159 14.55 -13.49 3.08
CA SER A 159 13.70 -12.40 2.61
C SER A 159 14.35 -11.81 1.38
N PRO A 160 13.71 -11.84 0.21
CA PRO A 160 14.32 -11.30 -0.98
C PRO A 160 14.50 -9.79 -0.75
N CYS A 161 15.76 -9.34 -0.73
CA CYS A 161 16.04 -7.92 -0.69
C CYS A 161 15.47 -7.26 -1.94
N ALA A 162 14.88 -6.08 -1.78
CA ALA A 162 14.49 -5.29 -2.93
C ALA A 162 15.71 -5.09 -3.83
N PRO A 163 15.60 -5.29 -5.15
CA PRO A 163 16.68 -5.02 -6.06
C PRO A 163 17.13 -3.57 -5.93
N ALA A 164 18.41 -3.36 -5.71
CA ALA A 164 19.00 -2.02 -5.58
C ALA A 164 19.62 -1.63 -6.92
N ALA A 165 18.90 -0.86 -7.72
CA ALA A 165 19.45 -0.21 -8.91
C ALA A 165 19.28 1.30 -8.78
N PRO A 166 20.24 2.10 -9.29
CA PRO A 166 20.05 3.54 -9.43
C PRO A 166 18.81 3.85 -10.26
N ILE A 167 18.08 4.90 -9.90
CA ILE A 167 16.83 5.25 -10.59
C ILE A 167 17.00 5.44 -12.11
N GLY A 168 18.16 5.88 -12.55
CA GLY A 168 18.48 6.04 -13.97
C GLY A 168 18.70 4.73 -14.75
N GLU A 169 18.75 3.61 -14.04
CA GLU A 169 18.90 2.26 -14.63
C GLU A 169 17.60 1.46 -14.54
N LEU A 170 16.54 2.04 -13.97
CA LEU A 170 15.23 1.38 -13.86
C LEU A 170 14.46 1.47 -15.17
N VAL A 171 14.00 0.31 -15.64
CA VAL A 171 13.04 0.16 -16.72
C VAL A 171 11.69 -0.15 -16.08
N PHE A 172 10.82 0.87 -16.02
CA PHE A 172 9.52 0.76 -15.38
C PHE A 172 8.48 0.15 -16.31
N TYR A 173 7.71 -0.79 -15.78
CA TYR A 173 6.46 -1.25 -16.35
C TYR A 173 5.32 -0.90 -15.41
N GLN A 174 4.42 0.00 -15.82
CA GLN A 174 3.22 0.30 -15.05
C GLN A 174 2.20 -0.80 -15.24
N LEU A 175 1.69 -1.36 -14.14
CA LEU A 175 0.83 -2.53 -14.12
C LEU A 175 -0.45 -2.23 -13.32
N HIS A 176 -1.61 -2.48 -13.96
CA HIS A 176 -2.89 -2.50 -13.28
C HIS A 176 -3.25 -3.95 -12.92
N PRO A 177 -3.37 -4.32 -11.62
CA PRO A 177 -3.56 -5.72 -11.22
C PRO A 177 -4.75 -6.39 -11.89
N GLY A 178 -5.90 -5.70 -11.90
CA GLY A 178 -7.15 -6.26 -12.40
C GLY A 178 -7.24 -6.52 -13.89
N THR A 179 -6.34 -5.94 -14.72
CA THR A 179 -6.40 -6.08 -16.18
C THR A 179 -5.11 -6.59 -16.82
N PHE A 180 -4.03 -6.73 -16.04
CA PHE A 180 -2.76 -7.20 -16.58
C PHE A 180 -2.80 -8.66 -17.00
N HIS A 181 -3.38 -9.50 -16.17
CA HIS A 181 -3.64 -10.89 -16.47
C HIS A 181 -4.85 -11.38 -15.71
N ASP A 182 -5.90 -11.67 -16.45
CA ASP A 182 -7.13 -12.26 -15.96
C ASP A 182 -7.24 -13.67 -16.58
N PRO A 183 -7.16 -14.74 -15.78
CA PRO A 183 -7.23 -16.10 -16.29
C PRO A 183 -8.64 -16.53 -16.70
N ASP A 184 -9.69 -15.85 -16.22
CA ASP A 184 -11.09 -16.13 -16.56
C ASP A 184 -11.89 -14.84 -16.85
N PRO A 185 -11.70 -14.23 -18.03
CA PRO A 185 -12.41 -13.00 -18.39
C PRO A 185 -13.92 -13.22 -18.63
N SER A 186 -14.44 -14.42 -18.41
CA SER A 186 -15.87 -14.73 -18.56
C SER A 186 -16.67 -14.46 -17.28
N ASP A 187 -16.01 -14.31 -16.14
CA ASP A 187 -16.64 -13.93 -14.88
C ASP A 187 -16.52 -12.41 -14.65
N ASP A 188 -17.16 -11.90 -13.61
CA ASP A 188 -17.14 -10.48 -13.24
C ASP A 188 -16.07 -10.17 -12.19
N ASN A 189 -15.00 -10.98 -12.08
CA ASN A 189 -13.92 -10.74 -11.17
C ASN A 189 -12.71 -10.17 -11.93
N PRO A 190 -12.01 -9.16 -11.39
CA PRO A 190 -10.75 -8.73 -11.97
C PRO A 190 -9.65 -9.77 -11.74
N GLY A 191 -8.61 -9.74 -12.55
CA GLY A 191 -7.37 -10.47 -12.28
C GLY A 191 -6.80 -10.08 -10.91
N THR A 192 -6.03 -10.99 -10.32
CA THR A 192 -5.45 -10.80 -8.99
C THR A 192 -3.95 -10.50 -9.06
N LEU A 193 -3.37 -10.06 -7.92
CA LEU A 193 -1.91 -9.91 -7.79
C LEU A 193 -1.18 -11.26 -7.91
N ARG A 194 -1.84 -12.38 -7.55
CA ARG A 194 -1.30 -13.74 -7.77
C ARG A 194 -1.24 -14.11 -9.25
N ASP A 195 -2.29 -13.76 -10.00
CA ASP A 195 -2.32 -13.99 -11.44
C ASP A 195 -1.26 -13.16 -12.15
N ALA A 196 -1.12 -11.88 -11.75
CA ALA A 196 -0.06 -11.01 -12.23
C ALA A 196 1.34 -11.54 -11.90
N ALA A 197 1.55 -12.13 -10.71
CA ALA A 197 2.82 -12.75 -10.33
C ALA A 197 3.22 -13.89 -11.27
N GLY A 198 2.27 -14.63 -11.80
CA GLY A 198 2.49 -15.68 -12.80
C GLY A 198 3.06 -15.19 -14.15
N LYS A 199 3.09 -13.87 -14.38
CA LYS A 199 3.62 -13.24 -15.62
C LYS A 199 4.93 -12.47 -15.40
N LEU A 200 5.52 -12.52 -14.22
CA LEU A 200 6.75 -11.80 -13.92
C LEU A 200 7.95 -12.27 -14.74
N ASP A 201 8.01 -13.56 -15.11
CA ASP A 201 9.08 -14.07 -15.98
C ASP A 201 9.05 -13.40 -17.36
N HIS A 202 7.88 -13.19 -17.93
CA HIS A 202 7.72 -12.45 -19.18
C HIS A 202 8.23 -11.00 -19.07
N LEU A 203 7.95 -10.32 -17.96
CA LEU A 203 8.46 -8.96 -17.75
C LEU A 203 10.00 -8.95 -17.61
N ALA A 204 10.56 -9.92 -16.89
CA ALA A 204 12.02 -10.05 -16.75
C ALA A 204 12.70 -10.32 -18.11
N GLU A 205 12.14 -11.18 -18.96
CA GLU A 205 12.63 -11.46 -20.32
C GLU A 205 12.61 -10.22 -21.22
N MET A 206 11.65 -9.32 -21.01
CA MET A 206 11.58 -8.02 -21.69
C MET A 206 12.61 -7.00 -21.19
N GLY A 207 13.35 -7.31 -20.15
CA GLY A 207 14.31 -6.39 -19.52
C GLY A 207 13.69 -5.41 -18.52
N VAL A 208 12.44 -5.61 -18.11
CA VAL A 208 11.80 -4.85 -17.03
C VAL A 208 12.45 -5.21 -15.70
N ASN A 209 12.93 -4.22 -14.96
CA ASN A 209 13.53 -4.40 -13.64
C ASN A 209 12.82 -3.62 -12.53
N CYS A 210 11.71 -2.95 -12.86
CA CYS A 210 10.85 -2.27 -11.90
C CYS A 210 9.38 -2.31 -12.35
N VAL A 211 8.50 -2.82 -11.51
CA VAL A 211 7.05 -2.72 -11.71
C VAL A 211 6.53 -1.55 -10.88
N LEU A 212 5.78 -0.64 -11.50
CA LEU A 212 4.97 0.37 -10.85
C LEU A 212 3.53 -0.14 -10.78
N LEU A 213 3.10 -0.61 -9.61
CA LEU A 213 1.71 -1.00 -9.40
C LEU A 213 0.83 0.25 -9.33
N MET A 214 -0.20 0.30 -10.18
CA MET A 214 -1.30 1.24 -9.99
C MET A 214 -1.92 1.05 -8.61
N PRO A 215 -2.67 2.04 -8.06
CA PRO A 215 -3.07 2.00 -6.66
C PRO A 215 -3.78 0.70 -6.28
N VAL A 216 -3.29 0.06 -5.23
CA VAL A 216 -3.79 -1.22 -4.71
C VAL A 216 -4.58 -1.06 -3.41
N ASN A 217 -4.86 0.18 -3.01
CA ASN A 217 -5.66 0.44 -1.83
C ASN A 217 -7.11 0.00 -2.05
N GLU A 218 -7.77 -0.42 -0.97
CA GLU A 218 -9.19 -0.80 -0.98
C GLU A 218 -10.06 0.34 -1.51
N PHE A 219 -10.95 0.03 -2.44
CA PHE A 219 -11.91 0.95 -3.06
C PHE A 219 -13.33 0.36 -3.02
N ASN A 220 -14.32 1.16 -3.41
CA ASN A 220 -15.68 0.67 -3.50
C ASN A 220 -15.93 -0.07 -4.81
N GLY A 221 -16.57 -1.24 -4.75
CA GLY A 221 -16.81 -2.11 -5.91
C GLY A 221 -15.66 -3.08 -6.17
N ARG A 222 -15.58 -3.64 -7.37
CA ARG A 222 -14.56 -4.62 -7.79
C ARG A 222 -13.65 -4.11 -8.90
N HIS A 223 -14.12 -3.11 -9.66
CA HIS A 223 -13.45 -2.58 -10.82
C HIS A 223 -13.12 -1.11 -10.62
N SER A 224 -11.85 -0.80 -10.54
CA SER A 224 -11.34 0.56 -10.46
C SER A 224 -9.87 0.57 -10.86
N TRP A 225 -9.40 1.71 -11.32
CA TRP A 225 -7.95 1.95 -11.45
C TRP A 225 -7.26 2.22 -10.10
N GLY A 226 -8.05 2.22 -8.99
CA GLY A 226 -7.55 2.42 -7.65
C GLY A 226 -7.43 3.89 -7.22
N TYR A 227 -7.78 4.86 -8.09
CA TYR A 227 -7.70 6.29 -7.75
C TYR A 227 -8.89 6.83 -6.95
N ASN A 228 -9.66 5.95 -6.33
CA ASN A 228 -10.81 6.27 -5.47
C ASN A 228 -10.78 5.47 -4.16
N PRO A 229 -9.68 5.53 -3.39
CA PRO A 229 -9.52 4.69 -2.22
C PRO A 229 -10.56 4.98 -1.15
N SER A 230 -11.12 3.94 -0.54
CA SER A 230 -11.99 4.02 0.64
C SER A 230 -11.21 3.79 1.94
N ASP A 231 -10.18 2.94 1.90
CA ASP A 231 -9.37 2.57 3.05
C ASP A 231 -7.87 2.61 2.68
N GLN A 232 -7.18 3.65 3.15
CA GLN A 232 -5.81 4.00 2.74
C GLN A 232 -4.73 2.97 3.13
N PHE A 233 -5.01 2.10 4.08
CA PHE A 233 -4.03 1.14 4.59
C PHE A 233 -4.41 -0.31 4.29
N ALA A 234 -5.59 -0.55 3.75
CA ALA A 234 -6.03 -1.86 3.31
C ALA A 234 -5.63 -2.09 1.84
N VAL A 235 -5.32 -3.33 1.51
CA VAL A 235 -5.10 -3.77 0.14
C VAL A 235 -6.40 -4.30 -0.42
N GLU A 236 -6.71 -3.91 -1.66
CA GLU A 236 -7.94 -4.26 -2.37
C GLU A 236 -8.20 -5.77 -2.34
N ASN A 237 -9.36 -6.11 -1.82
CA ASN A 237 -9.74 -7.49 -1.61
C ASN A 237 -9.97 -8.24 -2.93
N ALA A 238 -10.52 -7.57 -3.95
CA ALA A 238 -10.69 -8.17 -5.28
C ALA A 238 -9.35 -8.50 -5.96
N TYR A 239 -8.26 -7.82 -5.59
CA TYR A 239 -6.92 -8.15 -6.04
C TYR A 239 -6.23 -9.23 -5.18
N GLY A 240 -6.92 -9.82 -4.20
CA GLY A 240 -6.44 -10.88 -3.32
C GLY A 240 -5.91 -10.41 -1.96
N GLY A 241 -6.06 -9.14 -1.65
CA GLY A 241 -5.73 -8.57 -0.34
C GLY A 241 -4.22 -8.51 -0.02
N PRO A 242 -3.88 -8.28 1.26
CA PRO A 242 -2.50 -7.99 1.66
C PRO A 242 -1.52 -9.16 1.47
N ASP A 243 -1.97 -10.41 1.57
CA ASP A 243 -1.09 -11.56 1.34
C ASP A 243 -0.74 -11.71 -0.14
N ALA A 244 -1.69 -11.49 -1.05
CA ALA A 244 -1.43 -11.51 -2.49
C ALA A 244 -0.43 -10.41 -2.91
N LEU A 245 -0.51 -9.22 -2.30
CA LEU A 245 0.49 -8.16 -2.52
C LEU A 245 1.88 -8.59 -2.05
N LYS A 246 2.00 -9.21 -0.87
CA LYS A 246 3.27 -9.70 -0.35
C LYS A 246 3.84 -10.83 -1.22
N GLU A 247 3.00 -11.75 -1.68
CA GLU A 247 3.38 -12.82 -2.61
C GLU A 247 3.91 -12.26 -3.92
N PHE A 248 3.21 -11.26 -4.49
CA PHE A 248 3.65 -10.57 -5.70
C PHE A 248 5.02 -9.91 -5.50
N VAL A 249 5.18 -9.13 -4.42
CA VAL A 249 6.46 -8.48 -4.10
C VAL A 249 7.58 -9.50 -3.93
N LYS A 250 7.33 -10.58 -3.20
CA LYS A 250 8.31 -11.66 -3.02
C LYS A 250 8.73 -12.27 -4.35
N ALA A 251 7.76 -12.62 -5.20
CA ALA A 251 8.01 -13.21 -6.51
C ALA A 251 8.76 -12.26 -7.46
N ALA A 252 8.45 -10.95 -7.41
CA ALA A 252 9.14 -9.93 -8.19
C ALA A 252 10.60 -9.77 -7.75
N HIS A 253 10.84 -9.68 -6.43
CA HIS A 253 12.19 -9.56 -5.89
C HIS A 253 13.06 -10.79 -6.17
N GLU A 254 12.51 -11.99 -6.13
CA GLU A 254 13.20 -13.23 -6.52
C GLU A 254 13.69 -13.23 -7.97
N ARG A 255 13.07 -12.41 -8.83
CA ARG A 255 13.42 -12.20 -10.25
C ARG A 255 14.23 -10.94 -10.50
N GLY A 256 14.67 -10.26 -9.47
CA GLY A 256 15.41 -9.00 -9.60
C GLY A 256 14.55 -7.82 -10.05
N ILE A 257 13.23 -7.91 -9.94
CA ILE A 257 12.30 -6.83 -10.30
C ILE A 257 11.92 -6.08 -9.01
N ALA A 258 12.19 -4.77 -8.96
CA ALA A 258 11.74 -3.89 -7.90
C ALA A 258 10.21 -3.64 -8.03
N VAL A 259 9.55 -3.37 -6.91
CA VAL A 259 8.13 -3.01 -6.90
C VAL A 259 7.96 -1.63 -6.29
N HIS A 260 7.38 -0.72 -7.06
CA HIS A 260 6.92 0.59 -6.61
C HIS A 260 5.41 0.62 -6.56
N LEU A 261 4.86 1.37 -5.61
CA LEU A 261 3.42 1.57 -5.47
C LEU A 261 3.07 2.99 -5.89
N ASP A 262 2.05 3.14 -6.72
CA ASP A 262 1.36 4.40 -6.92
C ASP A 262 0.39 4.62 -5.74
N ILE A 263 0.49 5.76 -5.07
CA ILE A 263 -0.23 6.03 -3.83
C ILE A 263 -1.07 7.30 -3.96
N VAL A 264 -2.37 7.17 -3.67
CA VAL A 264 -3.33 8.28 -3.67
C VAL A 264 -3.41 8.88 -2.27
N HIS A 265 -2.76 10.04 -2.06
CA HIS A 265 -2.81 10.76 -0.78
C HIS A 265 -3.65 12.02 -0.79
N ASN A 266 -4.08 12.48 -1.96
CA ASN A 266 -4.72 13.79 -2.14
C ASN A 266 -6.24 13.77 -1.98
N HIS A 267 -6.88 12.59 -2.04
CA HIS A 267 -8.32 12.42 -1.88
C HIS A 267 -8.71 11.01 -1.46
N TYR A 268 -9.98 10.83 -1.13
CA TYR A 268 -10.67 9.55 -0.96
C TYR A 268 -11.70 9.36 -2.06
N GLY A 269 -12.16 8.14 -2.24
CA GLY A 269 -13.31 7.83 -3.08
C GLY A 269 -14.60 8.47 -2.54
N PRO A 270 -15.65 8.59 -3.35
CA PRO A 270 -16.89 9.29 -2.97
C PRO A 270 -17.78 8.48 -2.01
N GLU A 271 -17.54 7.18 -1.86
CA GLU A 271 -18.45 6.27 -1.18
C GLU A 271 -17.76 5.42 -0.11
N ASN A 272 -18.56 4.91 0.84
CA ASN A 272 -18.16 3.98 1.90
C ASN A 272 -16.98 4.48 2.78
N LEU A 273 -16.90 5.76 3.00
CA LEU A 273 -15.91 6.34 3.89
C LEU A 273 -16.32 6.14 5.35
N SER A 274 -15.40 5.64 6.17
CA SER A 274 -15.60 5.47 7.61
C SER A 274 -14.96 6.59 8.44
N LEU A 275 -14.65 7.73 7.83
CA LEU A 275 -13.88 8.80 8.45
C LEU A 275 -14.72 9.93 9.03
N TRP A 276 -16.03 9.96 8.77
CA TRP A 276 -16.98 10.96 9.29
C TRP A 276 -18.03 10.37 10.19
#